data_c461cd821ea2bd5eeacde8320ceabae2
#
_entry.id   c461cd821ea2bd5eeacde8320ceabae2
#
_cell.length_a   1.000
_cell.length_b   1.000
_cell.length_c   1.000
_cell.angle_alpha   90.00
_cell.angle_beta   90.00
_cell.angle_gamma   90.00
#
_symmetry.space_group_name_H-M   'P 1'
#
loop_
_entity.id
_entity.type
_entity.pdbx_description
1 polymer ?
#
loop_
_entity_poly.entity_id
_entity_poly.type
_entity_poly.pdbx_seq_one_letter_code
_entity_poly.pdbx_strand_id
1 'polypeptide(L)'
;MQKVLSFQRLAEAAPHMDPKTLQYLNEGQIESFEGFEEFSLIAFDWYDVHGSRTQDSQMLLYLDREDLFFFCEDQAAEDKANAIFREVTAGGPLDNQQLLYRFFVRLIHGDMSHLEQLEADISDGESAVLSGTRPGDLDRIAAWRRELLRLKRYYEQLDAIFDEMGDND
;
A
#
# COMPACT_ATOMS: atom_id res chain seq x y z
N MET A 1 -0.62 -21.38 2.34
CA MET A 1 -0.33 -20.77 3.67
C MET A 1 -0.43 -19.26 3.55
N GLN A 2 -0.91 -18.52 4.59
CA GLN A 2 -1.09 -17.07 4.55
C GLN A 2 -0.29 -16.43 5.68
N LYS A 3 0.66 -15.52 5.37
CA LYS A 3 1.55 -14.91 6.36
C LYS A 3 1.93 -13.48 6.01
N VAL A 4 2.16 -12.67 7.06
CA VAL A 4 2.85 -11.38 6.98
C VAL A 4 4.26 -11.57 7.56
N LEU A 5 5.27 -11.11 6.84
CA LEU A 5 6.69 -11.29 7.15
C LEU A 5 7.44 -9.98 6.88
N SER A 6 8.52 -9.72 7.63
CA SER A 6 9.49 -8.70 7.19
C SER A 6 10.36 -9.22 6.04
N PHE A 7 10.95 -8.34 5.26
CA PHE A 7 11.91 -8.74 4.21
C PHE A 7 13.07 -9.57 4.75
N GLN A 8 13.48 -9.35 6.01
CA GLN A 8 14.54 -10.12 6.66
C GLN A 8 14.17 -11.61 6.86
N ARG A 9 12.86 -11.91 6.84
CA ARG A 9 12.32 -13.26 7.02
C ARG A 9 11.92 -13.94 5.71
N LEU A 10 12.35 -13.39 4.58
CA LEU A 10 12.06 -13.95 3.25
C LEU A 10 12.48 -15.43 3.15
N ALA A 11 13.60 -15.80 3.78
CA ALA A 11 14.09 -17.19 3.81
C ALA A 11 13.09 -18.19 4.43
N GLU A 12 12.15 -17.74 5.26
CA GLU A 12 11.12 -18.60 5.84
C GLU A 12 10.04 -18.99 4.84
N ALA A 13 9.76 -18.12 3.85
CA ALA A 13 8.82 -18.38 2.79
C ALA A 13 9.47 -19.11 1.59
N ALA A 14 10.80 -19.01 1.44
CA ALA A 14 11.53 -19.55 0.31
C ALA A 14 11.20 -21.03 -0.06
N PRO A 15 10.97 -21.96 0.90
CA PRO A 15 10.61 -23.34 0.57
C PRO A 15 9.23 -23.48 -0.09
N HIS A 16 8.38 -22.45 -0.02
CA HIS A 16 7.02 -22.43 -0.53
C HIS A 16 6.88 -21.62 -1.83
N MET A 17 7.93 -20.93 -2.23
CA MET A 17 7.91 -20.01 -3.37
C MET A 17 8.61 -20.63 -4.58
N ASP A 18 8.16 -20.24 -5.78
CA ASP A 18 8.90 -20.58 -7.00
C ASP A 18 10.35 -20.04 -6.93
N PRO A 19 11.36 -20.84 -7.29
CA PRO A 19 12.76 -20.42 -7.22
C PRO A 19 13.08 -19.15 -8.01
N LYS A 20 12.37 -18.88 -9.11
CA LYS A 20 12.52 -17.65 -9.89
C LYS A 20 12.08 -16.42 -9.10
N THR A 21 11.07 -16.57 -8.25
CA THR A 21 10.58 -15.47 -7.39
C THR A 21 11.68 -14.94 -6.49
N LEU A 22 12.47 -15.83 -5.89
CA LEU A 22 13.59 -15.42 -5.03
C LEU A 22 14.63 -14.59 -5.77
N GLN A 23 14.86 -14.89 -7.05
CA GLN A 23 15.75 -14.08 -7.89
C GLN A 23 15.16 -12.69 -8.12
N TYR A 24 13.89 -12.58 -8.53
CA TYR A 24 13.19 -11.31 -8.71
C TYR A 24 13.20 -10.44 -7.45
N LEU A 25 12.90 -11.06 -6.30
CA LEU A 25 12.90 -10.38 -5.00
C LEU A 25 14.28 -9.82 -4.63
N ASN A 26 15.34 -10.59 -4.90
CA ASN A 26 16.71 -10.16 -4.62
C ASN A 26 17.21 -9.09 -5.60
N GLU A 27 16.71 -9.07 -6.82
CA GLU A 27 17.07 -8.09 -7.85
C GLU A 27 16.32 -6.76 -7.70
N GLY A 28 15.24 -6.71 -6.89
CA GLY A 28 14.48 -5.49 -6.59
C GLY A 28 13.78 -4.87 -7.80
N GLN A 29 13.44 -5.68 -8.81
CA GLN A 29 12.95 -5.21 -10.11
C GLN A 29 11.42 -5.24 -10.24
N ILE A 30 10.68 -5.54 -9.17
CA ILE A 30 9.22 -5.61 -9.24
C ILE A 30 8.65 -4.20 -9.10
N GLU A 31 8.03 -3.74 -10.17
CA GLU A 31 7.29 -2.47 -10.21
C GLU A 31 5.81 -2.79 -10.46
N SER A 32 4.91 -2.62 -9.50
CA SER A 32 3.47 -2.81 -9.66
C SER A 32 3.02 -4.28 -9.58
N PHE A 33 2.44 -4.84 -10.63
CA PHE A 33 1.94 -6.22 -10.72
C PHE A 33 2.66 -7.00 -11.80
N GLU A 34 3.08 -8.22 -11.48
CA GLU A 34 3.62 -9.17 -12.46
C GLU A 34 2.92 -10.53 -12.32
N GLY A 35 2.16 -10.90 -13.35
CA GLY A 35 1.50 -12.20 -13.45
C GLY A 35 2.37 -13.22 -14.18
N PHE A 36 2.60 -14.37 -13.55
CA PHE A 36 3.25 -15.53 -14.13
C PHE A 36 2.25 -16.70 -14.21
N GLU A 37 2.58 -17.76 -14.93
CA GLU A 37 1.67 -18.91 -15.13
C GLU A 37 1.25 -19.56 -13.81
N GLU A 38 2.13 -19.61 -12.81
CA GLU A 38 1.87 -20.30 -11.54
C GLU A 38 1.79 -19.39 -10.32
N PHE A 39 2.25 -18.14 -10.41
CA PHE A 39 2.23 -17.18 -9.31
C PHE A 39 2.12 -15.75 -9.81
N SER A 40 1.80 -14.84 -8.91
CA SER A 40 1.78 -13.41 -9.15
C SER A 40 2.56 -12.65 -8.07
N LEU A 41 3.17 -11.54 -8.48
CA LEU A 41 3.88 -10.61 -7.59
C LEU A 41 3.22 -9.25 -7.66
N ILE A 42 3.07 -8.60 -6.51
CA ILE A 42 2.55 -7.24 -6.39
C ILE A 42 3.51 -6.44 -5.52
N ALA A 43 3.96 -5.29 -6.00
CA ALA A 43 4.81 -4.40 -5.23
C ALA A 43 4.25 -2.98 -5.24
N PHE A 44 4.21 -2.34 -4.09
CA PHE A 44 3.82 -0.95 -3.95
C PHE A 44 4.46 -0.30 -2.73
N ASP A 45 4.58 1.02 -2.79
CA ASP A 45 5.00 1.83 -1.67
C ASP A 45 3.78 2.22 -0.84
N TRP A 46 3.64 1.62 0.34
CA TRP A 46 2.57 1.99 1.26
C TRP A 46 2.84 3.37 1.88
N TYR A 47 1.87 4.24 1.75
CA TYR A 47 1.83 5.54 2.40
C TYR A 47 0.82 5.52 3.56
N ASP A 48 1.27 5.95 4.74
CA ASP A 48 0.40 6.03 5.93
C ASP A 48 -0.46 7.29 5.88
N VAL A 49 -1.58 7.22 5.15
CA VAL A 49 -2.50 8.35 4.91
C VAL A 49 -3.04 8.95 6.22
N HIS A 50 -3.24 8.11 7.24
CA HIS A 50 -3.83 8.53 8.53
C HIS A 50 -2.79 8.82 9.62
N GLY A 51 -1.54 8.59 9.34
CA GLY A 51 -0.44 8.71 10.28
C GLY A 51 0.36 10.00 10.11
N SER A 52 1.38 10.11 10.93
CA SER A 52 2.34 11.22 10.89
C SER A 52 3.63 10.88 10.14
N ARG A 53 3.72 9.70 9.53
CA ARG A 53 4.92 9.25 8.84
C ARG A 53 5.14 10.03 7.56
N THR A 54 6.38 10.41 7.32
CA THR A 54 6.80 11.11 6.11
C THR A 54 7.52 10.21 5.10
N GLN A 55 7.80 8.96 5.48
CA GLN A 55 8.46 7.96 4.63
C GLN A 55 7.45 6.89 4.22
N ASP A 56 7.51 6.53 2.96
CA ASP A 56 6.78 5.40 2.41
C ASP A 56 7.53 4.11 2.78
N SER A 57 6.84 2.98 2.82
CA SER A 57 7.42 1.67 3.08
C SER A 57 6.98 0.69 2.02
N GLN A 58 7.93 -0.02 1.43
CA GLN A 58 7.60 -1.00 0.41
C GLN A 58 6.86 -2.20 1.02
N MET A 59 5.78 -2.60 0.35
CA MET A 59 5.10 -3.87 0.55
C MET A 59 5.17 -4.68 -0.73
N LEU A 60 5.49 -5.96 -0.58
CA LEU A 60 5.56 -6.90 -1.67
C LEU A 60 4.72 -8.13 -1.33
N LEU A 61 3.88 -8.54 -2.25
CA LEU A 61 2.99 -9.69 -2.10
C LEU A 61 3.37 -10.77 -3.11
N TYR A 62 3.43 -12.00 -2.63
CA TYR A 62 3.53 -13.20 -3.43
C TYR A 62 2.24 -13.97 -3.30
N LEU A 63 1.66 -14.36 -4.42
CA LEU A 63 0.42 -15.12 -4.49
C LEU A 63 0.57 -16.28 -5.46
N ASP A 64 0.28 -17.49 -5.00
CA ASP A 64 0.03 -18.67 -5.83
C ASP A 64 -1.25 -19.40 -5.39
N ARG A 65 -1.47 -20.62 -5.87
CA ARG A 65 -2.68 -21.39 -5.54
C ARG A 65 -2.80 -21.75 -4.05
N GLU A 66 -1.67 -21.98 -3.38
CA GLU A 66 -1.62 -22.49 -2.01
C GLU A 66 -1.22 -21.41 -1.00
N ASP A 67 -0.37 -20.46 -1.43
CA ASP A 67 0.33 -19.54 -0.55
C ASP A 67 0.03 -18.08 -0.89
N LEU A 68 -0.03 -17.23 0.15
CA LEU A 68 -0.09 -15.77 0.05
C LEU A 68 0.82 -15.19 1.12
N PHE A 69 1.89 -14.54 0.69
CA PHE A 69 2.85 -13.88 1.58
C PHE A 69 2.85 -12.37 1.36
N PHE A 70 2.84 -11.64 2.47
CA PHE A 70 3.05 -10.20 2.52
C PHE A 70 4.42 -9.94 3.10
N PHE A 71 5.32 -9.36 2.32
CA PHE A 71 6.65 -8.94 2.78
C PHE A 71 6.64 -7.43 2.99
N CYS A 72 7.10 -7.00 4.16
CA CYS A 72 7.11 -5.60 4.57
C CYS A 72 8.53 -5.12 4.81
N GLU A 73 8.86 -3.92 4.31
CA GLU A 73 10.19 -3.35 4.42
C GLU A 73 10.55 -2.99 5.86
N ASP A 74 9.60 -2.45 6.60
CA ASP A 74 9.82 -2.00 7.97
C ASP A 74 8.71 -2.44 8.94
N GLN A 75 8.94 -2.21 10.24
CA GLN A 75 8.03 -2.62 11.30
C GLN A 75 6.65 -1.96 11.19
N ALA A 76 6.56 -0.72 10.73
CA ALA A 76 5.26 -0.05 10.64
C ALA A 76 4.40 -0.63 9.51
N ALA A 77 5.00 -0.98 8.37
CA ALA A 77 4.32 -1.70 7.30
C ALA A 77 3.88 -3.10 7.77
N GLU A 78 4.75 -3.81 8.50
CA GLU A 78 4.43 -5.12 9.08
C GLU A 78 3.28 -5.03 10.08
N ASP A 79 3.29 -4.04 10.97
CA ASP A 79 2.22 -3.81 11.96
C ASP A 79 0.89 -3.47 11.28
N LYS A 80 0.92 -2.62 10.24
CA LYS A 80 -0.27 -2.28 9.44
C LYS A 80 -0.82 -3.51 8.72
N ALA A 81 0.02 -4.26 8.04
CA ALA A 81 -0.39 -5.47 7.32
C ALA A 81 -0.96 -6.52 8.29
N ASN A 82 -0.32 -6.75 9.44
CA ASN A 82 -0.81 -7.67 10.49
C ASN A 82 -2.13 -7.21 11.09
N ALA A 83 -2.34 -5.90 11.27
CA ALA A 83 -3.61 -5.37 11.78
C ALA A 83 -4.76 -5.64 10.81
N ILE A 84 -4.54 -5.35 9.52
CA ILE A 84 -5.51 -5.64 8.46
C ILE A 84 -5.79 -7.14 8.38
N PHE A 85 -4.73 -7.96 8.36
CA PHE A 85 -4.84 -9.42 8.27
C PHE A 85 -5.71 -9.99 9.38
N ARG A 86 -5.47 -9.61 10.63
CA ARG A 86 -6.28 -10.03 11.78
C ARG A 86 -7.74 -9.63 11.65
N GLU A 87 -8.00 -8.41 11.17
CA GLU A 87 -9.36 -7.91 11.01
C GLU A 87 -10.12 -8.67 9.92
N VAL A 88 -9.52 -8.83 8.73
CA VAL A 88 -10.20 -9.47 7.60
C VAL A 88 -10.41 -10.97 7.80
N THR A 89 -9.58 -11.63 8.62
CA THR A 89 -9.70 -13.06 8.95
C THR A 89 -10.51 -13.34 10.21
N ALA A 90 -10.97 -12.33 10.95
CA ALA A 90 -11.73 -12.49 12.19
C ALA A 90 -13.05 -13.27 11.99
N GLY A 91 -13.62 -13.24 10.79
CA GLY A 91 -14.85 -13.97 10.42
C GLY A 91 -14.64 -15.44 10.00
N GLY A 92 -13.40 -15.91 9.97
CA GLY A 92 -13.05 -17.29 9.54
C GLY A 92 -12.00 -17.29 8.44
N PRO A 93 -11.57 -18.49 8.01
CA PRO A 93 -10.57 -18.65 6.96
C PRO A 93 -11.09 -18.14 5.62
N LEU A 94 -10.20 -17.48 4.86
CA LEU A 94 -10.44 -17.00 3.51
C LEU A 94 -9.52 -17.73 2.54
N ASP A 95 -9.94 -17.88 1.28
CA ASP A 95 -9.01 -18.22 0.22
C ASP A 95 -8.07 -17.03 -0.09
N ASN A 96 -7.02 -17.30 -0.87
CA ASN A 96 -5.98 -16.29 -1.14
C ASN A 96 -6.52 -15.06 -1.90
N GLN A 97 -7.41 -15.27 -2.86
CA GLN A 97 -8.00 -14.17 -3.64
C GLN A 97 -8.94 -13.32 -2.78
N GLN A 98 -9.79 -13.95 -1.97
CA GLN A 98 -10.65 -13.24 -1.04
C GLN A 98 -9.87 -12.44 -0.01
N LEU A 99 -8.78 -13.03 0.52
CA LEU A 99 -7.91 -12.34 1.47
C LEU A 99 -7.24 -11.13 0.83
N LEU A 100 -6.68 -11.30 -0.37
CA LEU A 100 -6.03 -10.22 -1.11
C LEU A 100 -7.02 -9.07 -1.39
N TYR A 101 -8.20 -9.38 -1.90
CA TYR A 101 -9.25 -8.39 -2.14
C TYR A 101 -9.62 -7.62 -0.87
N ARG A 102 -9.92 -8.32 0.23
CA ARG A 102 -10.29 -7.70 1.50
C ARG A 102 -9.15 -6.90 2.10
N PHE A 103 -7.91 -7.35 1.89
CA PHE A 103 -6.73 -6.62 2.34
C PHE A 103 -6.67 -5.24 1.68
N PHE A 104 -6.79 -5.14 0.36
CA PHE A 104 -6.75 -3.86 -0.34
C PHE A 104 -7.95 -2.97 0.02
N VAL A 105 -9.16 -3.53 0.08
CA VAL A 105 -10.35 -2.78 0.53
C VAL A 105 -10.13 -2.18 1.92
N ARG A 106 -9.51 -2.94 2.83
CA ARG A 106 -9.25 -2.47 4.18
C ARG A 106 -8.07 -1.50 4.26
N LEU A 107 -7.07 -1.68 3.39
CA LEU A 107 -5.89 -0.80 3.31
C LEU A 107 -6.29 0.65 3.04
N ILE A 108 -7.22 0.87 2.11
CA ILE A 108 -7.72 2.20 1.70
C ILE A 108 -8.96 2.66 2.47
N HIS A 109 -9.41 1.87 3.46
CA HIS A 109 -10.61 2.21 4.21
C HIS A 109 -10.44 3.49 5.02
N GLY A 110 -11.36 4.43 4.84
CA GLY A 110 -11.35 5.72 5.53
C GLY A 110 -10.56 6.82 4.82
N ASP A 111 -9.82 6.49 3.77
CA ASP A 111 -9.00 7.46 3.04
C ASP A 111 -9.84 8.58 2.44
N MET A 112 -11.07 8.30 1.96
CA MET A 112 -11.99 9.34 1.45
C MET A 112 -12.27 10.43 2.48
N SER A 113 -12.50 10.06 3.74
CA SER A 113 -12.74 11.05 4.80
C SER A 113 -11.51 11.92 5.06
N HIS A 114 -10.31 11.37 4.92
CA HIS A 114 -9.06 12.13 5.01
C HIS A 114 -8.92 13.11 3.84
N LEU A 115 -9.23 12.67 2.61
CA LEU A 115 -9.20 13.52 1.42
C LEU A 115 -10.22 14.67 1.51
N GLU A 116 -11.44 14.41 1.97
CA GLU A 116 -12.47 15.44 2.20
C GLU A 116 -12.02 16.48 3.24
N GLN A 117 -11.36 16.02 4.33
CA GLN A 117 -10.81 16.94 5.32
C GLN A 117 -9.67 17.79 4.76
N LEU A 118 -8.77 17.19 3.98
CA LEU A 118 -7.68 17.91 3.32
C LEU A 118 -8.21 18.95 2.32
N GLU A 119 -9.24 18.62 1.56
CA GLU A 119 -9.93 19.57 0.66
C GLU A 119 -10.51 20.77 1.42
N ALA A 120 -11.19 20.50 2.56
CA ALA A 120 -11.73 21.56 3.41
C ALA A 120 -10.61 22.46 3.97
N ASP A 121 -9.52 21.87 4.46
CA ASP A 121 -8.37 22.60 5.01
C ASP A 121 -7.70 23.50 3.95
N ILE A 122 -7.60 23.01 2.71
CA ILE A 122 -7.06 23.77 1.57
C ILE A 122 -7.99 24.94 1.23
N SER A 123 -9.29 24.71 1.13
CA SER A 123 -10.30 25.73 0.81
C SER A 123 -10.33 26.85 1.86
N ASP A 124 -10.28 26.49 3.14
CA ASP A 124 -10.19 27.45 4.24
C ASP A 124 -8.89 28.27 4.19
N GLY A 125 -7.78 27.60 3.87
CA GLY A 125 -6.49 28.24 3.71
C GLY A 125 -6.43 29.22 2.54
N GLU A 126 -7.02 28.87 1.40
CA GLU A 126 -7.15 29.75 0.23
C GLU A 126 -7.96 31.01 0.58
N SER A 127 -9.07 30.83 1.29
CA SER A 127 -9.92 31.93 1.74
C SER A 127 -9.16 32.87 2.69
N ALA A 128 -8.32 32.33 3.57
CA ALA A 128 -7.49 33.11 4.47
C ALA A 128 -6.44 33.93 3.71
N VAL A 129 -5.78 33.36 2.70
CA VAL A 129 -4.77 34.02 1.85
C VAL A 129 -5.42 35.15 1.05
N LEU A 130 -6.61 34.95 0.49
CA LEU A 130 -7.35 35.98 -0.24
C LEU A 130 -7.75 37.17 0.66
N SER A 131 -7.91 36.95 1.95
CA SER A 131 -8.20 37.99 2.94
C SER A 131 -6.97 38.76 3.41
N GLY A 132 -5.77 38.32 3.02
CA GLY A 132 -4.47 38.97 3.29
C GLY A 132 -3.42 37.94 3.74
N THR A 133 -2.34 37.85 2.97
CA THR A 133 -1.24 36.89 3.22
C THR A 133 -0.60 37.13 4.58
N ARG A 134 -0.42 36.05 5.35
CA ARG A 134 0.21 36.04 6.67
C ARG A 134 1.54 35.27 6.64
N PRO A 135 2.45 35.51 7.60
CA PRO A 135 3.63 34.67 7.75
C PRO A 135 3.22 33.20 7.94
N GLY A 136 3.84 32.30 7.16
CA GLY A 136 3.56 30.86 7.19
C GLY A 136 2.52 30.34 6.19
N ASP A 137 1.76 31.18 5.52
CA ASP A 137 0.77 30.74 4.52
C ASP A 137 1.44 30.02 3.33
N LEU A 138 2.60 30.49 2.88
CA LEU A 138 3.36 29.83 1.81
C LEU A 138 3.86 28.45 2.22
N ASP A 139 4.27 28.29 3.49
CA ASP A 139 4.72 27.00 4.01
C ASP A 139 3.57 25.99 4.08
N ARG A 140 2.37 26.46 4.47
CA ARG A 140 1.15 25.63 4.47
C ARG A 140 0.78 25.19 3.06
N ILE A 141 0.74 26.11 2.11
CA ILE A 141 0.46 25.79 0.70
C ILE A 141 1.48 24.78 0.16
N ALA A 142 2.77 24.97 0.46
CA ALA A 142 3.81 24.03 0.07
C ALA A 142 3.64 22.64 0.73
N ALA A 143 3.19 22.59 1.98
CA ALA A 143 2.90 21.36 2.69
C ALA A 143 1.71 20.61 2.05
N TRP A 144 0.60 21.29 1.78
CA TRP A 144 -0.56 20.70 1.09
C TRP A 144 -0.22 20.18 -0.30
N ARG A 145 0.58 20.95 -1.06
CA ARG A 145 1.03 20.51 -2.38
C ARG A 145 1.85 19.21 -2.31
N ARG A 146 2.77 19.10 -1.34
CA ARG A 146 3.55 17.86 -1.15
C ARG A 146 2.66 16.70 -0.79
N GLU A 147 1.71 16.93 0.11
CA GLU A 147 0.74 15.91 0.53
C GLU A 147 -0.11 15.43 -0.65
N LEU A 148 -0.71 16.33 -1.42
CA LEU A 148 -1.50 15.99 -2.60
C LEU A 148 -0.69 15.20 -3.64
N LEU A 149 0.59 15.55 -3.86
CA LEU A 149 1.46 14.84 -4.79
C LEU A 149 1.80 13.42 -4.31
N ARG A 150 1.93 13.22 -2.99
CA ARG A 150 2.16 11.89 -2.40
C ARG A 150 0.91 11.03 -2.50
N LEU A 151 -0.24 11.56 -2.12
CA LEU A 151 -1.53 10.89 -2.24
C LEU A 151 -1.82 10.50 -3.69
N LYS A 152 -1.62 11.43 -4.63
CA LYS A 152 -1.77 11.15 -6.05
C LYS A 152 -0.91 9.95 -6.48
N ARG A 153 0.39 9.96 -6.16
CA ARG A 153 1.31 8.87 -6.51
C ARG A 153 0.89 7.55 -5.86
N TYR A 154 0.47 7.59 -4.60
CA TYR A 154 0.00 6.41 -3.88
C TYR A 154 -1.22 5.77 -4.54
N TYR A 155 -2.22 6.56 -4.91
CA TYR A 155 -3.41 6.01 -5.56
C TYR A 155 -3.19 5.64 -7.02
N GLU A 156 -2.34 6.34 -7.76
CA GLU A 156 -1.98 5.98 -9.14
C GLU A 156 -1.28 4.61 -9.20
N GLN A 157 -0.41 4.27 -8.25
CA GLN A 157 0.19 2.94 -8.22
C GLN A 157 -0.83 1.85 -7.86
N LEU A 158 -1.76 2.09 -6.94
CA LEU A 158 -2.82 1.12 -6.61
C LEU A 158 -3.77 0.91 -7.79
N ASP A 159 -4.13 1.98 -8.50
CA ASP A 159 -4.98 1.94 -9.70
C ASP A 159 -4.31 1.09 -10.80
N ALA A 160 -3.03 1.32 -11.08
CA ALA A 160 -2.26 0.52 -12.02
C ALA A 160 -2.22 -0.97 -11.64
N ILE A 161 -2.03 -1.29 -10.35
CA ILE A 161 -2.06 -2.68 -9.87
C ILE A 161 -3.42 -3.32 -10.14
N PHE A 162 -4.52 -2.62 -9.84
CA PHE A 162 -5.86 -3.17 -10.03
C PHE A 162 -6.22 -3.34 -11.49
N ASP A 163 -5.81 -2.42 -12.36
CA ASP A 163 -5.99 -2.53 -13.81
C ASP A 163 -5.24 -3.75 -14.37
N GLU A 164 -3.95 -3.91 -14.00
CA GLU A 164 -3.14 -5.04 -14.44
C GLU A 164 -3.63 -6.39 -13.91
N MET A 165 -4.15 -6.43 -12.67
CA MET A 165 -4.80 -7.61 -12.12
C MET A 165 -6.08 -7.97 -12.88
N GLY A 166 -6.88 -6.98 -13.27
CA GLY A 166 -8.12 -7.19 -14.03
C GLY A 166 -7.88 -7.69 -15.47
N ASP A 167 -6.76 -7.31 -16.08
CA ASP A 167 -6.38 -7.76 -17.42
C ASP A 167 -5.82 -9.21 -17.44
N ASN A 168 -5.48 -9.75 -16.27
CA ASN A 168 -4.85 -11.06 -16.11
C ASN A 168 -5.85 -12.18 -15.70
N ASP A 169 -7.14 -11.87 -15.53
CA ASP A 169 -8.25 -12.79 -15.30
C ASP A 169 -8.81 -13.28 -16.67
#